data_ead9c3f14a63ac4de5d6b634aa88d4c9
#
_entry.id   ead9c3f14a63ac4de5d6b634aa88d4c9
#
_cell.length_a   1.000
_cell.length_b   1.000
_cell.length_c   1.000
_cell.angle_alpha   90.00
_cell.angle_beta   90.00
_cell.angle_gamma   90.00
#
_symmetry.space_group_name_H-M   'P 1'
#
loop_
_entity.id
_entity.type
_entity.pdbx_description
1 polymer ?
#
loop_
_entity_poly.entity_id
_entity_poly.type
_entity_poly.pdbx_seq_one_letter_code
_entity_poly.pdbx_strand_id
1 'polypeptide(L)'
;MDTKLIKTMGRKLGKFLGEFDDCFGRSGPREHLRTYVSGQLSDLPRKSIEPIALAAKMPPRTLQYFLSSMQWDQGRLRDRTQWMVARDHAHPKAIGAVDETGNPKKGRHTVGVQRQWCGNTGKIDNCVVGVHIAYVANDFQCLLDSDLYLPRSWAEDEDRRKTAGVPDDVVFRKKADIALGQVGRALKNGIRFSAWTFDEFYGRDGEFLDGLDSLGQSYIGEIPSDFVGWLRHPEVLVSPKPQKKPKQGRKRQFPRLSRKSLPACEVRNLATYSRIFQKQKWQKFRIKDGEKGPIVWEVKFSHFYRKQGETSLPGPTHTLIVARNVLNHKEVKYFLSNMVVDSESITLEWLLWIAFSRWPVERCFEIGKRELGMDHFEVRSWQAIHRHFYISQLSQLFCARIQQELREKKDREFLSDSRTGSPRNLCLARGSGFAVLGSKNNISECRRYDYVSSKTKPRSPEIPLENKASGASKIGYRNQSIEFLYTT
;
A
#
# COMPACT_ATOMS: atom_id res chain seq x y z
N MET A 1 29.82 -6.95 2.20
CA MET A 1 29.10 -7.53 1.02
C MET A 1 29.99 -8.57 0.40
N ASP A 2 29.48 -9.75 0.12
CA ASP A 2 30.28 -10.88 -0.41
C ASP A 2 30.77 -10.58 -1.84
N THR A 3 32.09 -10.51 -2.04
CA THR A 3 32.73 -10.23 -3.34
C THR A 3 32.39 -11.29 -4.40
N LYS A 4 32.14 -12.55 -4.00
CA LYS A 4 31.68 -13.61 -4.90
C LYS A 4 30.29 -13.31 -5.45
N LEU A 5 29.39 -12.77 -4.62
CA LEU A 5 28.05 -12.40 -5.06
C LEU A 5 28.09 -11.25 -6.08
N ILE A 6 28.89 -10.20 -5.83
CA ILE A 6 29.05 -9.08 -6.76
C ILE A 6 29.54 -9.58 -8.13
N LYS A 7 30.54 -10.46 -8.16
CA LYS A 7 31.06 -11.05 -9.41
C LYS A 7 30.03 -11.89 -10.16
N THR A 8 29.03 -12.45 -9.46
CA THR A 8 27.99 -13.27 -10.09
C THR A 8 26.74 -12.51 -10.47
N MET A 9 26.61 -11.24 -10.05
CA MET A 9 25.40 -10.44 -10.22
C MET A 9 24.98 -10.28 -11.68
N GLY A 10 25.91 -9.98 -12.57
CA GLY A 10 25.65 -9.87 -14.01
C GLY A 10 25.08 -11.15 -14.62
N ARG A 11 25.61 -12.32 -14.22
CA ARG A 11 25.12 -13.64 -14.67
C ARG A 11 23.69 -13.89 -14.12
N LYS A 12 23.43 -13.55 -12.85
CA LYS A 12 22.11 -13.70 -12.25
C LYS A 12 21.09 -12.80 -12.96
N LEU A 13 21.45 -11.55 -13.25
CA LEU A 13 20.61 -10.65 -14.01
C LEU A 13 20.34 -11.20 -15.42
N GLY A 14 21.36 -11.70 -16.12
CA GLY A 14 21.21 -12.32 -17.44
C GLY A 14 20.23 -13.49 -17.41
N LYS A 15 20.37 -14.41 -16.42
CA LYS A 15 19.43 -15.54 -16.25
C LYS A 15 18.01 -15.06 -15.94
N PHE A 16 17.86 -14.09 -15.06
CA PHE A 16 16.55 -13.52 -14.70
C PHE A 16 15.87 -12.89 -15.92
N LEU A 17 16.58 -12.05 -16.68
CA LEU A 17 16.02 -11.41 -17.87
C LEU A 17 15.73 -12.40 -19.01
N GLY A 18 16.44 -13.52 -19.07
CA GLY A 18 16.18 -14.60 -20.03
C GLY A 18 14.80 -15.24 -19.88
N GLU A 19 14.20 -15.20 -18.66
CA GLU A 19 12.82 -15.65 -18.44
C GLU A 19 11.76 -14.80 -19.16
N PHE A 20 12.13 -13.61 -19.67
CA PHE A 20 11.26 -12.68 -20.41
C PHE A 20 11.50 -12.68 -21.92
N ASP A 21 12.39 -13.53 -22.45
CA ASP A 21 12.79 -13.51 -23.85
C ASP A 21 11.63 -13.71 -24.83
N ASP A 22 10.60 -14.46 -24.43
CA ASP A 22 9.39 -14.71 -25.25
C ASP A 22 8.41 -13.52 -25.29
N CYS A 23 8.64 -12.46 -24.49
CA CYS A 23 7.93 -11.20 -24.63
C CYS A 23 8.37 -10.39 -25.87
N PHE A 24 9.47 -10.81 -26.52
CA PHE A 24 10.11 -10.10 -27.60
C PHE A 24 10.30 -10.98 -28.83
N GLY A 25 9.71 -10.59 -29.94
CA GLY A 25 9.85 -11.33 -31.21
C GLY A 25 11.24 -11.25 -31.86
N ARG A 26 12.11 -10.32 -31.42
CA ARG A 26 13.43 -10.06 -32.02
C ARG A 26 14.47 -9.83 -30.92
N SER A 27 15.76 -10.01 -31.27
CA SER A 27 16.89 -9.81 -30.35
C SER A 27 17.09 -8.34 -29.92
N GLY A 28 16.92 -7.38 -30.84
CA GLY A 28 17.15 -5.97 -30.56
C GLY A 28 16.38 -5.45 -29.33
N PRO A 29 15.04 -5.61 -29.25
CA PRO A 29 14.28 -5.21 -28.06
C PRO A 29 14.70 -5.94 -26.78
N ARG A 30 15.19 -7.20 -26.83
CA ARG A 30 15.76 -7.91 -25.68
C ARG A 30 17.02 -7.24 -25.14
N GLU A 31 17.93 -6.85 -26.05
CA GLU A 31 19.13 -6.11 -25.68
C GLU A 31 18.79 -4.75 -25.06
N HIS A 32 17.77 -4.06 -25.59
CA HIS A 32 17.31 -2.78 -25.02
C HIS A 32 16.68 -2.94 -23.64
N LEU A 33 15.93 -4.03 -23.39
CA LEU A 33 15.47 -4.37 -22.04
C LEU A 33 16.67 -4.55 -21.09
N ARG A 34 17.68 -5.34 -21.49
CA ARG A 34 18.89 -5.55 -20.67
C ARG A 34 19.60 -4.24 -20.37
N THR A 35 19.77 -3.39 -21.38
CA THR A 35 20.39 -2.07 -21.23
C THR A 35 19.58 -1.20 -20.26
N TYR A 36 18.25 -1.15 -20.42
CA TYR A 36 17.38 -0.32 -19.61
C TYR A 36 17.39 -0.75 -18.13
N VAL A 37 17.21 -2.04 -17.88
CA VAL A 37 17.26 -2.61 -16.52
C VAL A 37 18.64 -2.42 -15.88
N SER A 38 19.73 -2.65 -16.64
CA SER A 38 21.10 -2.41 -16.14
C SER A 38 21.31 -0.95 -15.75
N GLY A 39 20.76 -0.01 -16.52
CA GLY A 39 20.80 1.41 -16.19
C GLY A 39 19.97 1.77 -14.97
N GLN A 40 18.79 1.16 -14.77
CA GLN A 40 18.00 1.34 -13.55
C GLN A 40 18.70 0.78 -12.30
N LEU A 41 19.46 -0.30 -12.45
CA LEU A 41 20.20 -0.95 -11.37
C LEU A 41 21.60 -0.34 -11.11
N SER A 42 22.05 0.59 -11.95
CA SER A 42 23.35 1.25 -11.81
C SER A 42 23.32 2.37 -10.77
N ASP A 43 24.46 2.99 -10.52
CA ASP A 43 24.66 4.13 -9.64
C ASP A 43 24.40 5.50 -10.29
N LEU A 44 23.78 5.52 -11.49
CA LEU A 44 23.44 6.74 -12.18
C LEU A 44 22.57 7.65 -11.28
N PRO A 45 22.91 8.94 -11.10
CA PRO A 45 22.13 9.84 -10.27
C PRO A 45 20.73 10.12 -10.83
N ARG A 46 20.58 10.01 -12.17
CA ARG A 46 19.28 10.07 -12.85
C ARG A 46 19.13 8.88 -13.79
N LYS A 47 18.03 8.17 -13.67
CA LYS A 47 17.73 6.92 -14.39
C LYS A 47 16.62 7.12 -15.41
N SER A 48 16.70 8.24 -16.16
CA SER A 48 15.88 8.47 -17.35
C SER A 48 16.58 7.92 -18.59
N ILE A 49 15.88 7.94 -19.71
CA ILE A 49 16.36 7.35 -20.98
C ILE A 49 17.74 7.85 -21.38
N GLU A 50 17.94 9.17 -21.35
CA GLU A 50 19.18 9.79 -21.85
C GLU A 50 20.42 9.37 -21.04
N PRO A 51 20.47 9.52 -19.70
CA PRO A 51 21.61 9.06 -18.91
C PRO A 51 21.88 7.55 -19.08
N ILE A 52 20.84 6.72 -19.16
CA ILE A 52 20.98 5.28 -19.36
C ILE A 52 21.60 4.98 -20.73
N ALA A 53 21.11 5.63 -21.79
CA ALA A 53 21.62 5.43 -23.14
C ALA A 53 23.09 5.89 -23.28
N LEU A 54 23.42 7.07 -22.73
CA LEU A 54 24.79 7.59 -22.76
C LEU A 54 25.77 6.68 -22.01
N ALA A 55 25.38 6.18 -20.82
CA ALA A 55 26.19 5.23 -20.08
C ALA A 55 26.42 3.91 -20.85
N ALA A 56 25.44 3.50 -21.65
CA ALA A 56 25.51 2.34 -22.53
C ALA A 56 26.18 2.65 -23.88
N LYS A 57 26.70 3.85 -24.11
CA LYS A 57 27.32 4.32 -25.37
C LYS A 57 26.41 4.14 -26.60
N MET A 58 25.10 4.41 -26.43
CA MET A 58 24.12 4.32 -27.50
C MET A 58 23.32 5.61 -27.65
N PRO A 59 22.74 5.88 -28.83
CA PRO A 59 21.89 7.05 -29.03
C PRO A 59 20.64 7.02 -28.14
N PRO A 60 20.28 8.09 -27.40
CA PRO A 60 19.07 8.14 -26.57
C PRO A 60 17.79 7.79 -27.33
N ARG A 61 17.72 8.15 -28.63
CA ARG A 61 16.56 7.86 -29.48
C ARG A 61 16.25 6.35 -29.58
N THR A 62 17.25 5.49 -29.45
CA THR A 62 17.08 4.04 -29.48
C THR A 62 16.21 3.56 -28.31
N LEU A 63 16.50 3.99 -27.08
CA LEU A 63 15.70 3.66 -25.90
C LEU A 63 14.36 4.40 -25.87
N GLN A 64 14.29 5.62 -26.41
CA GLN A 64 13.01 6.29 -26.63
C GLN A 64 12.10 5.46 -27.54
N TYR A 65 12.64 4.98 -28.68
CA TYR A 65 11.91 4.12 -29.61
C TYR A 65 11.54 2.77 -28.98
N PHE A 66 12.43 2.17 -28.18
CA PHE A 66 12.14 0.94 -27.43
C PHE A 66 10.90 1.07 -26.53
N LEU A 67 10.79 2.17 -25.79
CA LEU A 67 9.61 2.40 -24.94
C LEU A 67 8.37 2.81 -25.71
N SER A 68 8.51 3.63 -26.77
CA SER A 68 7.34 4.25 -27.42
C SER A 68 6.75 3.46 -28.58
N SER A 69 7.60 2.78 -29.39
CA SER A 69 7.16 2.32 -30.72
C SER A 69 7.62 0.92 -31.11
N MET A 70 8.71 0.39 -30.53
CA MET A 70 9.12 -0.98 -30.84
C MET A 70 8.05 -1.99 -30.47
N GLN A 71 7.91 -3.01 -31.32
CA GLN A 71 6.93 -4.06 -31.09
C GLN A 71 7.45 -5.11 -30.11
N TRP A 72 6.84 -5.20 -28.96
CA TRP A 72 7.02 -6.21 -27.93
C TRP A 72 5.83 -6.28 -27.00
N ASP A 73 5.60 -7.43 -26.39
CA ASP A 73 4.41 -7.71 -25.58
C ASP A 73 4.63 -7.26 -24.12
N GLN A 74 4.22 -6.03 -23.83
CA GLN A 74 4.29 -5.44 -22.48
C GLN A 74 3.31 -6.10 -21.50
N GLY A 75 2.18 -6.59 -21.99
CA GLY A 75 1.20 -7.30 -21.18
C GLY A 75 1.76 -8.64 -20.70
N ARG A 76 2.38 -9.39 -21.61
CA ARG A 76 3.08 -10.64 -21.28
C ARG A 76 4.22 -10.42 -20.28
N LEU A 77 4.99 -9.34 -20.42
CA LEU A 77 6.06 -9.01 -19.48
C LEU A 77 5.50 -8.75 -18.07
N ARG A 78 4.44 -7.96 -17.95
CA ARG A 78 3.74 -7.73 -16.69
C ARG A 78 3.21 -9.05 -16.09
N ASP A 79 2.49 -9.82 -16.88
CA ASP A 79 1.86 -11.07 -16.43
C ASP A 79 2.93 -12.11 -16.04
N ARG A 80 4.04 -12.17 -16.76
CA ARG A 80 5.19 -13.01 -16.42
C ARG A 80 5.82 -12.61 -15.07
N THR A 81 5.92 -11.31 -14.79
CA THR A 81 6.41 -10.81 -13.51
C THR A 81 5.52 -11.31 -12.37
N GLN A 82 4.20 -11.23 -12.52
CA GLN A 82 3.23 -11.73 -11.54
C GLN A 82 3.31 -13.26 -11.41
N TRP A 83 3.37 -13.99 -12.52
CA TRP A 83 3.50 -15.44 -12.51
C TRP A 83 4.78 -15.91 -11.79
N MET A 84 5.91 -15.21 -11.97
CA MET A 84 7.15 -15.52 -11.25
C MET A 84 6.99 -15.33 -9.74
N VAL A 85 6.27 -14.29 -9.30
CA VAL A 85 5.97 -14.10 -7.87
C VAL A 85 5.09 -15.24 -7.36
N ALA A 86 4.06 -15.64 -8.10
CA ALA A 86 3.19 -16.76 -7.75
C ALA A 86 3.94 -18.10 -7.66
N ARG A 87 4.90 -18.34 -8.56
CA ARG A 87 5.70 -19.57 -8.62
C ARG A 87 6.76 -19.63 -7.54
N ASP A 88 7.54 -18.55 -7.36
CA ASP A 88 8.80 -18.57 -6.62
C ASP A 88 8.66 -17.99 -5.20
N HIS A 89 7.64 -17.19 -4.94
CA HIS A 89 7.46 -16.45 -3.69
C HIS A 89 6.09 -16.62 -3.06
N ALA A 90 5.35 -17.69 -3.42
CA ALA A 90 4.07 -18.00 -2.81
C ALA A 90 4.21 -18.18 -1.29
N HIS A 91 3.33 -17.51 -0.52
CA HIS A 91 3.37 -17.58 0.93
C HIS A 91 1.94 -17.55 1.51
N PRO A 92 1.61 -18.43 2.49
CA PRO A 92 0.24 -18.53 3.02
C PRO A 92 -0.24 -17.26 3.75
N LYS A 93 0.68 -16.44 4.25
CA LYS A 93 0.38 -15.16 4.91
C LYS A 93 0.67 -13.95 4.00
N ALA A 94 0.75 -14.16 2.69
CA ALA A 94 0.96 -13.05 1.77
C ALA A 94 -0.22 -12.09 1.80
N ILE A 95 0.05 -10.80 1.83
CA ILE A 95 -0.96 -9.75 1.73
C ILE A 95 -0.75 -8.91 0.48
N GLY A 96 -1.85 -8.45 -0.08
CA GLY A 96 -1.85 -7.41 -1.10
C GLY A 96 -1.99 -6.04 -0.46
N ALA A 97 -1.26 -5.06 -0.98
CA ALA A 97 -1.46 -3.67 -0.61
C ALA A 97 -1.82 -2.83 -1.84
N VAL A 98 -2.82 -1.97 -1.71
CA VAL A 98 -3.26 -1.05 -2.77
C VAL A 98 -2.88 0.36 -2.37
N ASP A 99 -2.26 1.09 -3.28
CA ASP A 99 -1.94 2.50 -3.08
C ASP A 99 -1.67 3.20 -4.40
N GLU A 100 -1.61 4.53 -4.40
CA GLU A 100 -1.26 5.32 -5.56
C GLU A 100 -0.04 6.20 -5.31
N THR A 101 0.62 6.59 -6.39
CA THR A 101 1.71 7.55 -6.29
C THR A 101 1.65 8.60 -7.37
N GLY A 102 1.78 9.88 -6.96
CA GLY A 102 1.87 11.03 -7.84
C GLY A 102 3.30 11.27 -8.30
N ASN A 103 3.48 11.54 -9.59
CA ASN A 103 4.76 11.88 -10.20
C ASN A 103 4.67 13.31 -10.75
N PRO A 104 5.29 14.33 -10.11
CA PRO A 104 5.25 15.72 -10.58
C PRO A 104 5.80 15.84 -12.00
N LYS A 105 5.13 16.63 -12.84
CA LYS A 105 5.54 16.88 -14.22
C LYS A 105 5.45 18.37 -14.55
N LYS A 106 6.39 18.84 -15.37
CA LYS A 106 6.31 20.16 -15.96
C LYS A 106 5.54 20.09 -17.27
N GLY A 107 4.73 21.11 -17.56
CA GLY A 107 3.96 21.16 -18.81
C GLY A 107 2.69 20.30 -18.80
N ARG A 108 2.03 20.20 -19.98
CA ARG A 108 0.67 19.65 -20.14
C ARG A 108 0.55 18.51 -21.16
N HIS A 109 1.68 18.04 -21.70
CA HIS A 109 1.65 17.06 -22.79
C HIS A 109 1.84 15.59 -22.35
N THR A 110 2.26 15.36 -21.10
CA THR A 110 2.37 14.00 -20.59
C THR A 110 0.98 13.45 -20.34
N VAL A 111 0.68 12.26 -20.87
CA VAL A 111 -0.64 11.62 -20.70
C VAL A 111 -1.03 11.53 -19.22
N GLY A 112 -2.28 11.84 -18.92
CA GLY A 112 -2.82 11.82 -17.55
C GLY A 112 -2.38 12.97 -16.66
N VAL A 113 -1.58 13.93 -17.16
CA VAL A 113 -1.14 15.08 -16.36
C VAL A 113 -2.26 16.08 -16.16
N GLN A 114 -2.48 16.47 -14.91
CA GLN A 114 -3.33 17.58 -14.49
C GLN A 114 -2.96 18.06 -13.10
N ARG A 115 -3.54 19.20 -12.67
CA ARG A 115 -3.48 19.65 -11.28
C ARG A 115 -4.40 18.76 -10.44
N GLN A 116 -3.81 17.95 -9.58
CA GLN A 116 -4.49 17.01 -8.69
C GLN A 116 -3.64 16.77 -7.44
N TRP A 117 -4.18 16.11 -6.43
CA TRP A 117 -3.42 15.75 -5.26
C TRP A 117 -2.20 14.89 -5.63
N CYS A 118 -1.05 15.33 -5.20
CA CYS A 118 0.22 14.64 -5.42
C CYS A 118 0.83 14.24 -4.08
N GLY A 119 0.71 12.97 -3.69
CA GLY A 119 1.24 12.45 -2.43
C GLY A 119 2.74 12.69 -2.27
N ASN A 120 3.49 12.70 -3.37
CA ASN A 120 4.94 12.95 -3.35
C ASN A 120 5.31 14.39 -2.93
N THR A 121 4.45 15.37 -3.23
CA THR A 121 4.68 16.78 -2.86
C THR A 121 3.79 17.23 -1.69
N GLY A 122 2.84 16.39 -1.25
CA GLY A 122 1.90 16.70 -0.16
C GLY A 122 0.94 17.85 -0.45
N LYS A 123 0.68 18.15 -1.73
CA LYS A 123 -0.19 19.26 -2.16
C LYS A 123 -0.83 18.99 -3.53
N ILE A 124 -1.77 19.84 -3.92
CA ILE A 124 -2.27 19.87 -5.31
C ILE A 124 -1.17 20.38 -6.22
N ASP A 125 -0.70 19.53 -7.12
CA ASP A 125 0.39 19.83 -8.04
C ASP A 125 0.07 19.29 -9.44
N ASN A 126 0.82 19.76 -10.44
CA ASN A 126 0.74 19.24 -11.80
C ASN A 126 1.46 17.90 -11.86
N CYS A 127 0.72 16.80 -11.84
CA CYS A 127 1.29 15.46 -11.73
C CYS A 127 0.53 14.44 -12.55
N VAL A 128 1.20 13.32 -12.78
CA VAL A 128 0.64 12.08 -13.30
C VAL A 128 0.52 11.11 -12.13
N VAL A 129 -0.62 10.43 -12.00
CA VAL A 129 -0.87 9.48 -10.92
C VAL A 129 -0.88 8.06 -11.47
N GLY A 130 -0.12 7.18 -10.84
CA GLY A 130 -0.18 5.74 -11.05
C GLY A 130 -0.87 5.05 -9.89
N VAL A 131 -1.74 4.08 -10.18
CA VAL A 131 -2.34 3.16 -9.21
C VAL A 131 -1.54 1.88 -9.23
N HIS A 132 -1.24 1.35 -8.06
CA HIS A 132 -0.33 0.21 -7.92
C HIS A 132 -0.87 -0.80 -6.92
N ILE A 133 -0.54 -2.07 -7.16
CA ILE A 133 -0.67 -3.11 -6.15
C ILE A 133 0.70 -3.70 -5.83
N ALA A 134 0.91 -4.04 -4.57
CA ALA A 134 2.13 -4.65 -4.07
C ALA A 134 1.84 -6.01 -3.44
N TYR A 135 2.82 -6.89 -3.50
CA TYR A 135 2.88 -8.16 -2.78
C TYR A 135 3.80 -8.03 -1.58
N VAL A 136 3.33 -8.46 -0.42
CA VAL A 136 4.10 -8.43 0.83
C VAL A 136 3.96 -9.78 1.52
N ALA A 137 5.07 -10.45 1.76
CA ALA A 137 5.12 -11.73 2.47
C ALA A 137 6.42 -11.82 3.27
N ASN A 138 6.34 -11.79 4.59
CA ASN A 138 7.51 -11.76 5.47
C ASN A 138 8.48 -10.64 5.05
N ASP A 139 9.71 -11.02 4.66
CA ASP A 139 10.78 -10.10 4.23
C ASP A 139 10.82 -9.86 2.73
N PHE A 140 9.91 -10.45 1.97
CA PHE A 140 9.79 -10.25 0.52
C PHE A 140 8.67 -9.27 0.21
N GLN A 141 9.00 -8.25 -0.59
CA GLN A 141 8.02 -7.27 -1.06
C GLN A 141 8.37 -6.75 -2.44
N CYS A 142 7.38 -6.60 -3.31
CA CYS A 142 7.54 -6.01 -4.63
C CYS A 142 6.22 -5.42 -5.15
N LEU A 143 6.31 -4.48 -6.10
CA LEU A 143 5.16 -4.06 -6.89
C LEU A 143 4.79 -5.18 -7.88
N LEU A 144 3.50 -5.43 -8.01
CA LEU A 144 2.96 -6.46 -8.91
C LEU A 144 2.36 -5.88 -10.19
N ASP A 145 1.71 -4.73 -10.06
CA ASP A 145 1.01 -4.09 -11.16
C ASP A 145 1.02 -2.57 -11.01
N SER A 146 0.95 -1.88 -12.13
CA SER A 146 0.92 -0.42 -12.21
C SER A 146 0.11 0.01 -13.41
N ASP A 147 -0.95 0.75 -13.17
CA ASP A 147 -1.75 1.37 -14.23
C ASP A 147 -1.78 2.89 -14.07
N LEU A 148 -1.78 3.58 -15.18
CA LEU A 148 -1.90 5.02 -15.21
C LEU A 148 -3.35 5.45 -14.97
N TYR A 149 -3.58 6.33 -14.01
CA TYR A 149 -4.86 7.01 -13.87
C TYR A 149 -5.05 8.02 -14.99
N LEU A 150 -6.08 7.84 -15.82
CA LEU A 150 -6.47 8.77 -16.86
C LEU A 150 -7.60 9.66 -16.34
N PRO A 151 -7.33 10.93 -15.99
CA PRO A 151 -8.38 11.85 -15.54
C PRO A 151 -9.48 12.04 -16.57
N ARG A 152 -10.70 12.38 -16.11
CA ARG A 152 -11.85 12.62 -16.99
C ARG A 152 -11.55 13.67 -18.07
N SER A 153 -10.85 14.74 -17.72
CA SER A 153 -10.40 15.79 -18.66
C SER A 153 -9.48 15.29 -19.78
N TRP A 154 -8.86 14.13 -19.60
CA TRP A 154 -8.09 13.44 -20.63
C TRP A 154 -8.92 12.39 -21.35
N ALA A 155 -9.77 11.67 -20.63
CA ALA A 155 -10.59 10.61 -21.21
C ALA A 155 -11.62 11.15 -22.21
N GLU A 156 -12.09 12.38 -22.01
CA GLU A 156 -13.07 13.08 -22.86
C GLU A 156 -12.46 13.94 -23.97
N ASP A 157 -11.12 14.12 -24.00
CA ASP A 157 -10.38 14.91 -24.99
C ASP A 157 -9.76 14.00 -26.04
N GLU A 158 -10.46 13.83 -27.18
CA GLU A 158 -10.03 12.95 -28.27
C GLU A 158 -8.68 13.33 -28.88
N ASP A 159 -8.40 14.62 -29.05
CA ASP A 159 -7.15 15.11 -29.64
C ASP A 159 -5.97 14.80 -28.73
N ARG A 160 -6.12 15.02 -27.42
CA ARG A 160 -5.09 14.69 -26.44
C ARG A 160 -4.87 13.17 -26.35
N ARG A 161 -5.94 12.36 -26.36
CA ARG A 161 -5.87 10.91 -26.40
C ARG A 161 -5.08 10.41 -27.59
N LYS A 162 -5.48 10.85 -28.79
CA LYS A 162 -4.82 10.49 -30.05
C LYS A 162 -3.33 10.88 -30.06
N THR A 163 -3.02 12.13 -29.66
CA THR A 163 -1.64 12.61 -29.59
C THR A 163 -0.80 11.80 -28.59
N ALA A 164 -1.36 11.38 -27.47
CA ALA A 164 -0.67 10.59 -26.46
C ALA A 164 -0.70 9.07 -26.73
N GLY A 165 -1.36 8.61 -27.77
CA GLY A 165 -1.50 7.20 -28.12
C GLY A 165 -2.29 6.42 -27.07
N VAL A 166 -3.35 7.01 -26.51
CA VAL A 166 -4.28 6.30 -25.61
C VAL A 166 -5.15 5.38 -26.47
N PRO A 167 -5.23 4.06 -26.18
CA PRO A 167 -6.08 3.12 -26.91
C PRO A 167 -7.56 3.53 -26.86
N ASP A 168 -8.29 3.24 -27.93
CA ASP A 168 -9.70 3.66 -28.08
C ASP A 168 -10.62 3.01 -27.04
N ASP A 169 -10.31 1.79 -26.61
CA ASP A 169 -11.02 1.02 -25.59
C ASP A 169 -10.76 1.51 -24.13
N VAL A 170 -9.78 2.38 -23.94
CA VAL A 170 -9.52 2.98 -22.62
C VAL A 170 -10.54 4.06 -22.33
N VAL A 171 -11.39 3.85 -21.36
CA VAL A 171 -12.38 4.82 -20.86
C VAL A 171 -11.96 5.37 -19.50
N PHE A 172 -12.65 6.43 -19.06
CA PHE A 172 -12.48 6.92 -17.69
C PHE A 172 -12.83 5.82 -16.69
N ARG A 173 -11.93 5.60 -15.70
CA ARG A 173 -12.12 4.72 -14.55
C ARG A 173 -11.72 5.42 -13.29
N LYS A 174 -12.46 5.23 -12.20
CA LYS A 174 -12.00 5.64 -10.87
C LYS A 174 -10.70 4.90 -10.52
N LYS A 175 -9.88 5.46 -9.64
CA LYS A 175 -8.67 4.77 -9.15
C LYS A 175 -9.00 3.43 -8.49
N ALA A 176 -10.12 3.37 -7.78
CA ALA A 176 -10.65 2.15 -7.17
C ALA A 176 -10.95 1.04 -8.21
N ASP A 177 -11.55 1.38 -9.36
CA ASP A 177 -11.83 0.43 -10.44
C ASP A 177 -10.54 -0.07 -11.10
N ILE A 178 -9.54 0.81 -11.22
CA ILE A 178 -8.20 0.43 -11.70
C ILE A 178 -7.57 -0.59 -10.75
N ALA A 179 -7.62 -0.32 -9.45
CA ALA A 179 -7.10 -1.22 -8.42
C ALA A 179 -7.80 -2.59 -8.44
N LEU A 180 -9.14 -2.63 -8.54
CA LEU A 180 -9.89 -3.89 -8.69
C LEU A 180 -9.48 -4.67 -9.94
N GLY A 181 -9.26 -3.98 -11.06
CA GLY A 181 -8.76 -4.61 -12.28
C GLY A 181 -7.36 -5.23 -12.09
N GLN A 182 -6.48 -4.57 -11.33
CA GLN A 182 -5.15 -5.09 -10.98
C GLN A 182 -5.25 -6.30 -10.06
N VAL A 183 -6.12 -6.25 -9.04
CA VAL A 183 -6.41 -7.40 -8.15
C VAL A 183 -6.86 -8.61 -8.98
N GLY A 184 -7.85 -8.43 -9.88
CA GLY A 184 -8.33 -9.48 -10.74
C GLY A 184 -7.24 -10.09 -11.64
N ARG A 185 -6.34 -9.26 -12.20
CA ARG A 185 -5.19 -9.75 -12.98
C ARG A 185 -4.22 -10.57 -12.15
N ALA A 186 -3.87 -10.10 -10.94
CA ALA A 186 -2.98 -10.82 -10.05
C ALA A 186 -3.53 -12.21 -9.66
N LEU A 187 -4.84 -12.28 -9.37
CA LEU A 187 -5.52 -13.54 -9.08
C LEU A 187 -5.53 -14.47 -10.28
N LYS A 188 -5.81 -13.96 -11.49
CA LYS A 188 -5.77 -14.71 -12.75
C LYS A 188 -4.37 -15.27 -13.04
N ASN A 189 -3.33 -14.54 -12.70
CA ASN A 189 -1.94 -14.95 -12.87
C ASN A 189 -1.44 -15.86 -11.73
N GLY A 190 -2.34 -16.35 -10.88
CA GLY A 190 -2.07 -17.40 -9.90
C GLY A 190 -1.59 -16.89 -8.54
N ILE A 191 -1.50 -15.59 -8.30
CA ILE A 191 -1.13 -15.07 -6.98
C ILE A 191 -2.28 -15.32 -5.99
N ARG A 192 -1.93 -15.72 -4.78
CA ARG A 192 -2.88 -15.91 -3.67
C ARG A 192 -2.52 -14.97 -2.55
N PHE A 193 -3.55 -14.36 -1.98
CA PHE A 193 -3.43 -13.43 -0.86
C PHE A 193 -4.26 -13.92 0.31
N SER A 194 -3.74 -13.80 1.52
CA SER A 194 -4.51 -14.03 2.74
C SER A 194 -5.47 -12.87 3.03
N ALA A 195 -5.08 -11.65 2.67
CA ALA A 195 -5.93 -10.46 2.73
C ALA A 195 -5.32 -9.29 1.95
N TRP A 196 -6.15 -8.25 1.74
CA TRP A 196 -5.75 -6.97 1.17
C TRP A 196 -5.78 -5.88 2.23
N THR A 197 -4.90 -4.88 2.07
CA THR A 197 -4.90 -3.65 2.87
C THR A 197 -4.79 -2.43 1.97
N PHE A 198 -5.38 -1.32 2.41
CA PHE A 198 -5.44 -0.07 1.67
C PHE A 198 -5.69 1.10 2.65
N ASP A 199 -5.53 2.32 2.15
CA ASP A 199 -5.75 3.53 2.92
C ASP A 199 -7.22 3.99 2.93
N GLU A 200 -7.46 5.11 3.59
CA GLU A 200 -8.78 5.72 3.74
C GLU A 200 -9.40 6.10 2.39
N PHE A 201 -8.60 6.44 1.37
CA PHE A 201 -9.11 6.81 0.06
C PHE A 201 -9.87 5.64 -0.60
N TYR A 202 -9.29 4.43 -0.57
CA TYR A 202 -9.94 3.22 -1.07
C TYR A 202 -10.99 2.70 -0.09
N GLY A 203 -10.75 2.81 1.22
CA GLY A 203 -11.68 2.34 2.24
C GLY A 203 -12.98 3.13 2.31
N ARG A 204 -13.01 4.37 1.81
CA ARG A 204 -14.21 5.18 1.65
C ARG A 204 -15.13 4.67 0.53
N ASP A 205 -14.58 4.04 -0.51
CA ASP A 205 -15.32 3.62 -1.70
C ASP A 205 -16.03 2.29 -1.47
N GLY A 206 -17.36 2.36 -1.26
CA GLY A 206 -18.19 1.16 -1.03
C GLY A 206 -18.18 0.20 -2.23
N GLU A 207 -18.08 0.70 -3.47
CA GLU A 207 -18.03 -0.12 -4.68
C GLU A 207 -16.70 -0.91 -4.73
N PHE A 208 -15.61 -0.30 -4.26
CA PHE A 208 -14.32 -1.00 -4.13
C PHE A 208 -14.39 -2.14 -3.12
N LEU A 209 -15.00 -1.92 -1.95
CA LEU A 209 -15.17 -2.96 -0.94
C LEU A 209 -16.05 -4.10 -1.45
N ASP A 210 -17.19 -3.78 -2.13
CA ASP A 210 -18.06 -4.77 -2.77
C ASP A 210 -17.35 -5.53 -3.90
N GLY A 211 -16.46 -4.84 -4.63
CA GLY A 211 -15.65 -5.46 -5.67
C GLY A 211 -14.66 -6.49 -5.11
N LEU A 212 -14.00 -6.20 -3.99
CA LEU A 212 -13.14 -7.17 -3.30
C LEU A 212 -13.95 -8.37 -2.78
N ASP A 213 -15.13 -8.13 -2.18
CA ASP A 213 -16.05 -9.18 -1.75
C ASP A 213 -16.47 -10.07 -2.94
N SER A 214 -16.80 -9.48 -4.09
CA SER A 214 -17.19 -10.19 -5.32
C SER A 214 -16.04 -11.04 -5.90
N LEU A 215 -14.79 -10.61 -5.70
CA LEU A 215 -13.60 -11.38 -6.06
C LEU A 215 -13.23 -12.44 -5.01
N GLY A 216 -14.02 -12.59 -3.94
CA GLY A 216 -13.76 -13.53 -2.84
C GLY A 216 -12.52 -13.17 -2.04
N GLN A 217 -12.16 -11.89 -1.96
CA GLN A 217 -10.96 -11.45 -1.28
C GLN A 217 -11.25 -10.93 0.13
N SER A 218 -10.49 -11.44 1.08
CA SER A 218 -10.47 -10.90 2.45
C SER A 218 -9.72 -9.57 2.47
N TYR A 219 -10.15 -8.65 3.33
CA TYR A 219 -9.47 -7.36 3.49
C TYR A 219 -9.58 -6.79 4.91
N ILE A 220 -8.65 -5.92 5.22
CA ILE A 220 -8.75 -4.92 6.27
C ILE A 220 -8.09 -3.63 5.79
N GLY A 221 -8.88 -2.55 5.71
CA GLY A 221 -8.42 -1.24 5.25
C GLY A 221 -8.79 -0.12 6.20
N GLU A 222 -8.06 0.98 6.12
CA GLU A 222 -8.39 2.21 6.85
C GLU A 222 -9.64 2.84 6.22
N ILE A 223 -10.60 3.27 7.07
CA ILE A 223 -11.82 3.96 6.66
C ILE A 223 -11.88 5.35 7.30
N PRO A 224 -12.56 6.32 6.67
CA PRO A 224 -12.68 7.66 7.23
C PRO A 224 -13.54 7.70 8.48
N SER A 225 -13.31 8.70 9.31
CA SER A 225 -14.02 8.91 10.57
C SER A 225 -15.53 9.17 10.40
N ASP A 226 -15.95 9.62 9.23
CA ASP A 226 -17.34 9.86 8.82
C ASP A 226 -18.01 8.65 8.12
N PHE A 227 -17.31 7.50 8.04
CA PHE A 227 -17.88 6.28 7.49
C PHE A 227 -19.12 5.83 8.26
N VAL A 228 -20.21 5.43 7.56
CA VAL A 228 -21.53 5.29 8.16
C VAL A 228 -22.00 3.84 8.23
N GLY A 229 -22.56 3.45 9.39
CA GLY A 229 -23.13 2.12 9.57
C GLY A 229 -23.72 1.90 10.97
N TRP A 230 -23.83 0.63 11.37
CA TRP A 230 -24.43 0.20 12.62
C TRP A 230 -23.54 -0.81 13.35
N LEU A 231 -23.53 -0.77 14.68
CA LEU A 231 -22.87 -1.78 15.53
C LEU A 231 -23.76 -3.00 15.81
N ARG A 232 -25.06 -2.92 15.50
CA ARG A 232 -26.00 -4.03 15.55
C ARG A 232 -26.80 -4.03 14.27
N HIS A 233 -27.07 -5.21 13.73
CA HIS A 233 -27.87 -5.32 12.51
C HIS A 233 -29.25 -4.70 12.74
N PRO A 234 -29.64 -3.65 12.00
CA PRO A 234 -30.96 -3.06 12.10
C PRO A 234 -32.01 -4.00 11.53
N GLU A 235 -33.23 -3.93 12.01
CA GLU A 235 -34.37 -4.70 11.49
C GLU A 235 -34.68 -4.26 10.05
N VAL A 236 -34.60 -5.19 9.10
CA VAL A 236 -34.95 -4.97 7.69
C VAL A 236 -36.27 -5.67 7.38
N LEU A 237 -37.24 -4.92 6.89
CA LEU A 237 -38.53 -5.43 6.47
C LEU A 237 -38.45 -5.83 4.99
N VAL A 238 -38.40 -7.13 4.72
CA VAL A 238 -38.27 -7.68 3.38
C VAL A 238 -39.61 -7.75 2.62
N SER A 239 -40.71 -8.03 3.35
CA SER A 239 -42.05 -8.11 2.78
C SER A 239 -43.03 -7.35 3.65
N PRO A 240 -44.14 -6.83 3.10
CA PRO A 240 -45.18 -6.29 3.94
C PRO A 240 -45.78 -7.43 4.79
N LYS A 241 -45.88 -7.21 6.11
CA LYS A 241 -46.61 -8.17 6.98
C LYS A 241 -48.02 -8.36 6.43
N PRO A 242 -48.56 -9.57 6.43
CA PRO A 242 -49.95 -9.81 6.05
C PRO A 242 -50.86 -8.89 6.92
N GLN A 243 -51.63 -8.03 6.28
CA GLN A 243 -52.53 -7.15 6.98
C GLN A 243 -53.90 -7.79 6.99
N LYS A 244 -54.54 -7.82 8.19
CA LYS A 244 -55.94 -8.32 8.34
C LYS A 244 -56.96 -7.53 7.51
N LYS A 245 -56.63 -6.30 7.08
CA LYS A 245 -57.43 -5.46 6.17
C LYS A 245 -56.52 -4.84 5.11
N PRO A 246 -56.85 -4.95 3.80
CA PRO A 246 -56.07 -4.29 2.76
C PRO A 246 -56.19 -2.76 2.92
N LYS A 247 -55.09 -2.08 3.16
CA LYS A 247 -55.05 -0.62 3.03
C LYS A 247 -54.94 -0.25 1.56
N GLN A 248 -55.67 0.81 1.16
CA GLN A 248 -55.49 1.39 -0.18
C GLN A 248 -54.07 1.82 -0.42
N GLY A 249 -53.49 1.46 -1.55
CA GLY A 249 -52.16 1.84 -1.97
C GLY A 249 -51.34 0.67 -2.56
N ARG A 250 -50.33 1.02 -3.36
CA ARG A 250 -49.41 0.04 -4.00
C ARG A 250 -48.65 -0.74 -2.90
N LYS A 251 -48.66 -2.07 -2.99
CA LYS A 251 -47.85 -2.93 -2.11
C LYS A 251 -46.38 -2.59 -2.29
N ARG A 252 -45.67 -2.38 -1.15
CA ARG A 252 -44.23 -2.14 -1.19
C ARG A 252 -43.48 -3.41 -1.55
N GLN A 253 -42.64 -3.33 -2.58
CA GLN A 253 -41.94 -4.50 -3.15
C GLN A 253 -40.48 -4.56 -2.69
N PHE A 254 -39.91 -3.42 -2.19
CA PHE A 254 -38.49 -3.32 -1.87
C PHE A 254 -38.25 -3.42 -0.36
N PRO A 255 -37.11 -4.06 0.06
CA PRO A 255 -36.65 -4.06 1.44
C PRO A 255 -36.45 -2.64 1.96
N ARG A 256 -36.68 -2.45 3.25
CA ARG A 256 -36.49 -1.16 3.93
C ARG A 256 -36.21 -1.36 5.41
N LEU A 257 -35.56 -0.38 6.03
CA LEU A 257 -35.39 -0.36 7.47
C LEU A 257 -36.71 -0.25 8.21
N SER A 258 -36.86 -0.97 9.31
CA SER A 258 -37.94 -0.80 10.25
C SER A 258 -37.88 0.61 10.86
N ARG A 259 -39.05 1.23 11.10
CA ARG A 259 -39.12 2.54 11.82
C ARG A 259 -38.56 2.48 13.23
N LYS A 260 -38.44 1.29 13.82
CA LYS A 260 -37.90 1.06 15.15
C LYS A 260 -36.38 0.91 15.16
N SER A 261 -35.77 0.73 13.99
CA SER A 261 -34.29 0.63 13.86
C SER A 261 -33.65 1.98 14.15
N LEU A 262 -32.53 1.94 14.84
CA LEU A 262 -31.68 3.12 15.00
C LEU A 262 -31.14 3.58 13.64
N PRO A 263 -30.97 4.87 13.41
CA PRO A 263 -30.34 5.37 12.20
C PRO A 263 -28.86 4.92 12.11
N ALA A 264 -28.35 4.82 10.89
CA ALA A 264 -26.92 4.66 10.69
C ALA A 264 -26.16 5.86 11.26
N CYS A 265 -24.98 5.63 11.78
CA CYS A 265 -24.18 6.65 12.43
C CYS A 265 -22.72 6.57 11.99
N GLU A 266 -22.03 7.69 11.98
CA GLU A 266 -20.61 7.79 11.68
C GLU A 266 -19.75 7.02 12.70
N VAL A 267 -18.68 6.37 12.23
CA VAL A 267 -17.83 5.55 13.12
C VAL A 267 -17.21 6.36 14.25
N ARG A 268 -16.84 7.65 14.03
CA ARG A 268 -16.32 8.53 15.09
C ARG A 268 -17.33 8.71 16.24
N ASN A 269 -18.61 8.86 15.91
CA ASN A 269 -19.68 9.02 16.89
C ASN A 269 -20.00 7.69 17.59
N LEU A 270 -19.99 6.58 16.83
CA LEU A 270 -20.15 5.23 17.39
C LEU A 270 -19.02 4.91 18.37
N ALA A 271 -17.77 5.20 18.02
CA ALA A 271 -16.60 4.98 18.86
C ALA A 271 -16.68 5.79 20.18
N THR A 272 -17.18 7.01 20.11
CA THR A 272 -17.24 7.93 21.24
C THR A 272 -18.43 7.67 22.14
N TYR A 273 -19.65 7.52 21.59
CA TYR A 273 -20.89 7.58 22.34
C TYR A 273 -21.61 6.25 22.52
N SER A 274 -21.25 5.20 21.75
CA SER A 274 -21.95 3.94 21.87
C SER A 274 -21.60 3.22 23.18
N ARG A 275 -22.62 2.69 23.83
CA ARG A 275 -22.43 1.87 25.04
C ARG A 275 -21.56 0.63 24.81
N ILE A 276 -21.51 0.13 23.55
CA ILE A 276 -20.68 -1.02 23.17
C ILE A 276 -19.20 -0.66 23.34
N PHE A 277 -18.75 0.46 22.79
CA PHE A 277 -17.36 0.90 22.91
C PHE A 277 -17.04 1.52 24.28
N GLN A 278 -17.99 2.18 24.93
CA GLN A 278 -17.76 2.75 26.27
C GLN A 278 -17.49 1.66 27.33
N LYS A 279 -18.18 0.51 27.25
CA LYS A 279 -17.99 -0.61 28.18
C LYS A 279 -16.70 -1.40 27.93
N GLN A 280 -16.09 -1.27 26.76
CA GLN A 280 -14.83 -1.98 26.44
C GLN A 280 -13.63 -1.26 27.06
N LYS A 281 -12.72 -2.04 27.62
CA LYS A 281 -11.38 -1.56 27.99
C LYS A 281 -10.51 -1.50 26.75
N TRP A 282 -9.63 -0.50 26.68
CA TRP A 282 -8.61 -0.44 25.65
C TRP A 282 -7.59 -1.57 25.84
N GLN A 283 -7.32 -2.30 24.77
CA GLN A 283 -6.32 -3.36 24.72
C GLN A 283 -5.07 -2.84 24.01
N LYS A 284 -3.88 -3.04 24.61
CA LYS A 284 -2.61 -2.58 24.05
C LYS A 284 -2.00 -3.66 23.18
N PHE A 285 -1.64 -3.29 21.95
CA PHE A 285 -0.96 -4.15 21.00
C PHE A 285 0.36 -3.53 20.55
N ARG A 286 1.45 -4.30 20.64
CA ARG A 286 2.71 -3.99 19.99
C ARG A 286 2.64 -4.46 18.54
N ILE A 287 2.55 -3.52 17.61
CA ILE A 287 2.35 -3.83 16.18
C ILE A 287 3.67 -4.29 15.55
N LYS A 288 4.74 -3.52 15.73
CA LYS A 288 6.08 -3.80 15.19
C LYS A 288 7.13 -2.95 15.91
N ASP A 289 8.38 -3.25 15.65
CA ASP A 289 9.49 -2.37 16.04
C ASP A 289 9.77 -1.38 14.91
N GLY A 290 9.77 -0.10 15.25
CA GLY A 290 10.19 1.00 14.38
C GLY A 290 11.60 1.46 14.73
N GLU A 291 12.20 2.29 13.89
CA GLU A 291 13.53 2.88 14.11
C GLU A 291 13.63 3.69 15.44
N LYS A 292 12.49 4.25 15.88
CA LYS A 292 12.38 5.05 17.13
C LYS A 292 11.82 4.26 18.33
N GLY A 293 11.73 2.93 18.21
CA GLY A 293 11.20 2.05 19.25
C GLY A 293 9.89 1.35 18.85
N PRO A 294 9.25 0.60 19.77
CA PRO A 294 8.07 -0.18 19.47
C PRO A 294 6.88 0.71 19.14
N ILE A 295 6.17 0.36 18.06
CA ILE A 295 4.90 0.98 17.68
C ILE A 295 3.80 0.26 18.42
N VAL A 296 3.15 0.96 19.36
CA VAL A 296 2.10 0.42 20.22
C VAL A 296 0.82 1.21 20.03
N TRP A 297 -0.27 0.48 19.82
CA TRP A 297 -1.61 1.06 19.69
C TRP A 297 -2.55 0.47 20.73
N GLU A 298 -3.49 1.27 21.19
CA GLU A 298 -4.62 0.84 22.00
C GLU A 298 -5.83 0.64 21.09
N VAL A 299 -6.53 -0.49 21.26
CA VAL A 299 -7.56 -0.93 20.31
C VAL A 299 -8.84 -1.33 21.02
N LYS A 300 -9.96 -1.03 20.39
CA LYS A 300 -11.30 -1.59 20.65
C LYS A 300 -11.88 -2.08 19.34
N PHE A 301 -12.75 -3.08 19.38
CA PHE A 301 -13.38 -3.60 18.15
C PHE A 301 -14.81 -4.05 18.41
N SER A 302 -15.59 -4.14 17.33
CA SER A 302 -16.99 -4.61 17.38
C SER A 302 -17.41 -5.11 16.00
N HIS A 303 -18.46 -5.92 15.97
CA HIS A 303 -19.19 -6.13 14.71
C HIS A 303 -19.70 -4.80 14.18
N PHE A 304 -19.75 -4.70 12.86
CA PHE A 304 -20.22 -3.51 12.16
C PHE A 304 -20.94 -3.90 10.87
N TYR A 305 -22.00 -3.17 10.57
CA TYR A 305 -22.80 -3.33 9.35
C TYR A 305 -22.73 -2.01 8.60
N ARG A 306 -21.95 -1.97 7.52
CA ARG A 306 -21.85 -0.75 6.72
C ARG A 306 -23.15 -0.44 6.02
N LYS A 307 -23.48 0.84 5.89
CA LYS A 307 -24.61 1.30 5.10
C LYS A 307 -24.25 1.17 3.62
N GLN A 308 -24.97 0.35 2.86
CA GLN A 308 -24.79 0.21 1.42
C GLN A 308 -25.32 1.45 0.68
N GLY A 309 -24.59 1.91 -0.35
CA GLY A 309 -24.84 3.18 -1.03
C GLY A 309 -26.27 3.33 -1.57
N GLU A 310 -26.65 2.55 -2.59
CA GLU A 310 -27.92 2.72 -3.28
C GLU A 310 -29.14 2.32 -2.45
N THR A 311 -29.03 1.22 -1.70
CA THR A 311 -30.16 0.67 -0.94
C THR A 311 -30.38 1.34 0.41
N SER A 312 -29.35 1.98 0.95
CA SER A 312 -29.28 2.49 2.33
C SER A 312 -29.58 1.40 3.39
N LEU A 313 -29.40 0.13 3.04
CA LEU A 313 -29.60 -1.03 3.90
C LEU A 313 -28.25 -1.49 4.52
N PRO A 314 -28.30 -2.29 5.61
CA PRO A 314 -27.08 -2.90 6.14
C PRO A 314 -26.50 -3.92 5.16
N GLY A 315 -25.21 -3.87 4.98
CA GLY A 315 -24.43 -4.91 4.29
C GLY A 315 -24.13 -6.11 5.21
N PRO A 316 -23.29 -7.05 4.76
CA PRO A 316 -22.84 -8.18 5.58
C PRO A 316 -22.10 -7.72 6.84
N THR A 317 -21.89 -8.67 7.76
CA THR A 317 -21.15 -8.42 8.99
C THR A 317 -19.69 -8.15 8.69
N HIS A 318 -19.15 -7.09 9.27
CA HIS A 318 -17.74 -6.71 9.26
C HIS A 318 -17.21 -6.60 10.68
N THR A 319 -15.88 -6.53 10.82
CA THR A 319 -15.23 -6.09 12.05
C THR A 319 -14.80 -4.62 11.90
N LEU A 320 -15.29 -3.77 12.79
CA LEU A 320 -14.80 -2.39 12.96
C LEU A 320 -13.75 -2.37 14.06
N ILE A 321 -12.58 -1.84 13.76
CA ILE A 321 -11.51 -1.64 14.72
C ILE A 321 -11.30 -0.14 14.90
N VAL A 322 -11.28 0.31 16.15
CA VAL A 322 -10.91 1.67 16.56
C VAL A 322 -9.56 1.58 17.23
N ALA A 323 -8.54 2.15 16.64
CA ALA A 323 -7.17 2.17 17.15
C ALA A 323 -6.77 3.60 17.50
N ARG A 324 -6.14 3.80 18.67
CA ARG A 324 -5.55 5.08 19.06
C ARG A 324 -4.07 4.93 19.43
N ASN A 325 -3.28 5.93 19.11
CA ASN A 325 -1.87 5.94 19.44
C ASN A 325 -1.67 6.10 20.97
N VAL A 326 -0.83 5.25 21.57
CA VAL A 326 -0.56 5.29 23.03
C VAL A 326 0.09 6.59 23.46
N LEU A 327 0.95 7.18 22.62
CA LEU A 327 1.67 8.42 22.91
C LEU A 327 0.84 9.67 22.58
N ASN A 328 -0.10 9.56 21.65
CA ASN A 328 -0.97 10.66 21.23
C ASN A 328 -2.42 10.15 21.06
N HIS A 329 -3.20 10.19 22.11
CA HIS A 329 -4.59 9.71 22.10
C HIS A 329 -5.53 10.48 21.14
N LYS A 330 -5.10 11.63 20.60
CA LYS A 330 -5.83 12.36 19.56
C LYS A 330 -5.68 11.73 18.18
N GLU A 331 -4.63 10.95 17.98
CA GLU A 331 -4.42 10.19 16.76
C GLU A 331 -5.23 8.90 16.84
N VAL A 332 -6.36 8.89 16.12
CA VAL A 332 -7.30 7.77 16.07
C VAL A 332 -7.45 7.32 14.62
N LYS A 333 -7.37 6.01 14.40
CA LYS A 333 -7.60 5.35 13.11
C LYS A 333 -8.76 4.39 13.20
N TYR A 334 -9.51 4.27 12.12
CA TYR A 334 -10.63 3.35 11.98
C TYR A 334 -10.32 2.36 10.88
N PHE A 335 -10.49 1.07 11.15
CA PHE A 335 -10.29 0.02 10.16
C PHE A 335 -11.55 -0.81 10.02
N LEU A 336 -11.84 -1.22 8.79
CA LEU A 336 -12.94 -2.11 8.45
C LEU A 336 -12.39 -3.38 7.80
N SER A 337 -12.87 -4.52 8.27
CA SER A 337 -12.55 -5.84 7.72
C SER A 337 -13.81 -6.62 7.39
N ASN A 338 -13.85 -7.32 6.26
CA ASN A 338 -14.88 -8.34 5.96
C ASN A 338 -14.62 -9.67 6.69
N MET A 339 -13.45 -9.80 7.33
CA MET A 339 -13.17 -10.91 8.24
C MET A 339 -13.74 -10.61 9.62
N VAL A 340 -14.50 -11.54 10.16
CA VAL A 340 -15.09 -11.43 11.49
C VAL A 340 -14.15 -12.07 12.50
N VAL A 341 -13.80 -11.31 13.56
CA VAL A 341 -12.93 -11.83 14.63
C VAL A 341 -13.63 -12.99 15.33
N ASP A 342 -12.99 -14.15 15.33
CA ASP A 342 -13.34 -15.32 16.09
C ASP A 342 -12.15 -15.77 16.96
N SER A 343 -12.37 -16.70 17.90
CA SER A 343 -11.30 -17.16 18.79
C SER A 343 -10.38 -18.21 18.15
N GLU A 344 -10.70 -18.70 16.96
CA GLU A 344 -10.04 -19.87 16.38
C GLU A 344 -9.20 -19.56 15.15
N SER A 345 -9.77 -18.83 14.19
CA SER A 345 -9.14 -18.60 12.89
C SER A 345 -8.74 -17.15 12.61
N ILE A 346 -9.58 -16.19 12.99
CA ILE A 346 -9.36 -14.75 12.74
C ILE A 346 -9.14 -14.02 14.05
N THR A 347 -7.88 -13.83 14.41
CA THR A 347 -7.52 -13.09 15.62
C THR A 347 -7.41 -11.59 15.39
N LEU A 348 -7.63 -10.80 16.45
CA LEU A 348 -7.48 -9.35 16.38
C LEU A 348 -6.02 -8.97 16.08
N GLU A 349 -5.04 -9.71 16.61
CA GLU A 349 -3.62 -9.51 16.33
C GLU A 349 -3.31 -9.67 14.83
N TRP A 350 -3.90 -10.69 14.20
CA TRP A 350 -3.74 -10.93 12.77
C TRP A 350 -4.30 -9.78 11.94
N LEU A 351 -5.50 -9.31 12.26
CA LEU A 351 -6.10 -8.16 11.59
C LEU A 351 -5.26 -6.89 11.76
N LEU A 352 -4.77 -6.62 12.97
CA LEU A 352 -3.90 -5.47 13.22
C LEU A 352 -2.58 -5.58 12.48
N TRP A 353 -1.99 -6.77 12.43
CA TRP A 353 -0.77 -6.99 11.65
C TRP A 353 -0.98 -6.63 10.18
N ILE A 354 -2.07 -7.08 9.56
CA ILE A 354 -2.41 -6.74 8.16
C ILE A 354 -2.63 -5.23 8.01
N ALA A 355 -3.48 -4.64 8.87
CA ALA A 355 -3.84 -3.22 8.80
C ALA A 355 -2.61 -2.30 8.82
N PHE A 356 -1.64 -2.62 9.68
CA PHE A 356 -0.41 -1.86 9.80
C PHE A 356 0.72 -2.35 8.86
N SER A 357 0.49 -3.39 8.08
CA SER A 357 1.42 -3.89 7.04
C SER A 357 1.23 -3.19 5.68
N ARG A 358 0.47 -2.09 5.60
CA ARG A 358 0.41 -1.24 4.40
C ARG A 358 1.74 -0.53 4.13
N TRP A 359 2.49 -0.18 5.18
CA TRP A 359 3.77 0.53 5.06
C TRP A 359 4.80 -0.10 4.09
N PRO A 360 4.89 -1.43 3.88
CA PRO A 360 5.74 -2.00 2.85
C PRO A 360 5.48 -1.51 1.42
N VAL A 361 4.25 -1.10 1.06
CA VAL A 361 3.99 -0.52 -0.26
C VAL A 361 4.69 0.84 -0.42
N GLU A 362 4.69 1.66 0.63
CA GLU A 362 5.42 2.93 0.65
C GLU A 362 6.94 2.70 0.47
N ARG A 363 7.47 1.63 1.09
CA ARG A 363 8.85 1.20 0.90
C ARG A 363 9.13 0.74 -0.53
N CYS A 364 8.19 0.05 -1.17
CA CYS A 364 8.29 -0.29 -2.60
C CYS A 364 8.37 0.98 -3.46
N PHE A 365 7.56 2.01 -3.17
CA PHE A 365 7.63 3.29 -3.87
C PHE A 365 8.94 4.03 -3.61
N GLU A 366 9.41 4.04 -2.37
CA GLU A 366 10.69 4.67 -2.01
C GLU A 366 11.85 4.04 -2.80
N ILE A 367 11.97 2.72 -2.79
CA ILE A 367 12.99 1.98 -3.56
C ILE A 367 12.80 2.22 -5.05
N GLY A 368 11.56 2.10 -5.55
CA GLY A 368 11.24 2.31 -6.96
C GLY A 368 11.67 3.69 -7.45
N LYS A 369 11.39 4.74 -6.70
CA LYS A 369 11.74 6.11 -7.08
C LYS A 369 13.22 6.44 -6.85
N ARG A 370 13.72 6.25 -5.63
CA ARG A 370 15.08 6.67 -5.26
C ARG A 370 16.16 5.80 -5.91
N GLU A 371 15.95 4.47 -5.89
CA GLU A 371 16.99 3.54 -6.32
C GLU A 371 16.85 3.12 -7.79
N LEU A 372 15.64 3.07 -8.33
CA LEU A 372 15.37 2.54 -9.68
C LEU A 372 14.88 3.60 -10.68
N GLY A 373 14.60 4.82 -10.22
CA GLY A 373 14.14 5.92 -11.09
C GLY A 373 12.76 5.72 -11.68
N MET A 374 11.84 5.07 -10.94
CA MET A 374 10.46 4.84 -11.37
C MET A 374 9.70 6.13 -11.71
N ASP A 375 10.06 7.27 -11.11
CA ASP A 375 9.51 8.60 -11.39
C ASP A 375 10.36 9.44 -12.34
N HIS A 376 11.53 8.94 -12.78
CA HIS A 376 12.47 9.64 -13.66
C HIS A 376 12.07 9.62 -15.13
N PHE A 377 10.91 9.03 -15.48
CA PHE A 377 10.48 8.99 -16.88
C PHE A 377 10.19 10.38 -17.46
N GLU A 378 10.61 10.57 -18.71
CA GLU A 378 10.40 11.79 -19.50
C GLU A 378 9.51 11.51 -20.72
N VAL A 379 9.19 10.25 -20.97
CA VAL A 379 8.24 9.84 -22.00
C VAL A 379 6.85 10.36 -21.71
N ARG A 380 6.06 10.63 -22.76
CA ARG A 380 4.78 11.32 -22.66
C ARG A 380 3.59 10.46 -23.11
N SER A 381 3.84 9.40 -23.89
CA SER A 381 2.77 8.56 -24.44
C SER A 381 2.28 7.52 -23.44
N TRP A 382 1.04 7.09 -23.61
CA TRP A 382 0.38 6.05 -22.80
C TRP A 382 1.21 4.77 -22.71
N GLN A 383 1.59 4.24 -23.88
CA GLN A 383 2.35 2.99 -23.96
C GLN A 383 3.73 3.12 -23.28
N ALA A 384 4.43 4.22 -23.54
CA ALA A 384 5.81 4.36 -23.04
C ALA A 384 5.85 4.49 -21.51
N ILE A 385 4.85 5.14 -20.88
CA ILE A 385 4.77 5.22 -19.40
C ILE A 385 4.47 3.86 -18.80
N HIS A 386 3.51 3.10 -19.35
CA HIS A 386 3.23 1.74 -18.86
C HIS A 386 4.45 0.82 -18.99
N ARG A 387 5.15 0.89 -20.13
CA ARG A 387 6.39 0.13 -20.34
C ARG A 387 7.47 0.49 -19.31
N HIS A 388 7.65 1.77 -19.04
CA HIS A 388 8.56 2.22 -17.98
C HIS A 388 8.16 1.67 -16.61
N PHE A 389 6.89 1.72 -16.24
CA PHE A 389 6.41 1.16 -14.97
C PHE A 389 6.67 -0.33 -14.88
N TYR A 390 6.34 -1.11 -15.90
CA TYR A 390 6.52 -2.57 -15.88
C TYR A 390 8.01 -2.96 -15.84
N ILE A 391 8.89 -2.23 -16.54
CA ILE A 391 10.34 -2.48 -16.46
C ILE A 391 10.86 -2.08 -15.07
N SER A 392 10.37 -1.01 -14.46
CA SER A 392 10.76 -0.62 -13.10
C SER A 392 10.32 -1.66 -12.05
N GLN A 393 9.12 -2.24 -12.21
CA GLN A 393 8.65 -3.37 -11.38
C GLN A 393 9.53 -4.61 -11.54
N LEU A 394 9.89 -4.93 -12.76
CA LEU A 394 10.81 -6.04 -13.07
C LEU A 394 12.17 -5.82 -12.41
N SER A 395 12.72 -4.62 -12.49
CA SER A 395 13.97 -4.25 -11.80
C SER A 395 13.85 -4.38 -10.29
N GLN A 396 12.70 -3.96 -9.73
CA GLN A 396 12.40 -4.10 -8.31
C GLN A 396 12.28 -5.57 -7.88
N LEU A 397 11.60 -6.40 -8.68
CA LEU A 397 11.50 -7.83 -8.42
C LEU A 397 12.89 -8.49 -8.36
N PHE A 398 13.78 -8.14 -9.30
CA PHE A 398 15.16 -8.62 -9.26
C PHE A 398 15.86 -8.22 -7.95
N CYS A 399 15.77 -6.95 -7.54
CA CYS A 399 16.34 -6.48 -6.27
C CYS A 399 15.78 -7.23 -5.07
N ALA A 400 14.45 -7.44 -5.00
CA ALA A 400 13.79 -8.15 -3.92
C ALA A 400 14.27 -9.62 -3.82
N ARG A 401 14.42 -10.30 -4.95
CA ARG A 401 14.97 -11.67 -5.02
C ARG A 401 16.42 -11.75 -4.50
N ILE A 402 17.26 -10.83 -4.93
CA ILE A 402 18.65 -10.77 -4.46
C ILE A 402 18.72 -10.46 -2.97
N GLN A 403 17.90 -9.56 -2.49
CA GLN A 403 17.81 -9.22 -1.06
C GLN A 403 17.39 -10.43 -0.22
N GLN A 404 16.39 -11.19 -0.66
CA GLN A 404 15.95 -12.40 0.00
C GLN A 404 17.08 -13.46 0.03
N GLU A 405 17.74 -13.71 -1.09
CA GLU A 405 18.87 -14.66 -1.17
C GLU A 405 20.02 -14.29 -0.21
N LEU A 406 20.31 -13.00 -0.09
CA LEU A 406 21.33 -12.49 0.84
C LEU A 406 20.97 -12.72 2.30
N ARG A 407 19.71 -12.50 2.67
CA ARG A 407 19.22 -12.74 4.03
C ARG A 407 19.28 -14.22 4.39
N GLU A 408 18.75 -15.08 3.52
CA GLU A 408 18.79 -16.53 3.73
C GLU A 408 20.21 -17.08 3.86
N LYS A 409 21.17 -16.51 3.13
CA LYS A 409 22.58 -16.87 3.26
C LYS A 409 23.14 -16.44 4.60
N LYS A 410 22.88 -15.20 5.03
CA LYS A 410 23.32 -14.68 6.31
C LYS A 410 22.75 -15.49 7.48
N ASP A 411 21.48 -15.86 7.42
CA ASP A 411 20.82 -16.67 8.45
C ASP A 411 21.43 -18.08 8.53
N ARG A 412 21.77 -18.68 7.38
CA ARG A 412 22.47 -19.97 7.32
C ARG A 412 23.88 -19.89 7.92
N GLU A 413 24.64 -18.85 7.60
CA GLU A 413 25.99 -18.61 8.17
C GLU A 413 25.88 -18.43 9.68
N PHE A 414 24.94 -17.63 10.18
CA PHE A 414 24.69 -17.45 11.62
C PHE A 414 24.33 -18.74 12.33
N LEU A 415 23.48 -19.59 11.75
CA LEU A 415 23.10 -20.89 12.30
C LEU A 415 24.26 -21.89 12.26
N SER A 416 25.17 -21.80 11.29
CA SER A 416 26.37 -22.65 11.25
C SER A 416 27.38 -22.27 12.32
N ASP A 417 27.59 -20.95 12.54
CA ASP A 417 28.50 -20.45 13.58
C ASP A 417 27.99 -20.71 14.99
N SER A 418 26.66 -20.70 15.19
CA SER A 418 26.04 -21.01 16.48
C SER A 418 26.16 -22.49 16.89
N ARG A 419 26.42 -23.42 15.94
CA ARG A 419 26.72 -24.82 16.21
C ARG A 419 28.15 -25.05 16.64
N THR A 420 29.04 -24.11 16.39
CA THR A 420 30.49 -24.23 16.66
C THR A 420 30.98 -23.38 17.83
N GLY A 421 30.17 -22.52 18.42
CA GLY A 421 30.60 -21.59 19.47
C GLY A 421 29.51 -21.14 20.42
N SER A 422 29.78 -21.33 21.69
CA SER A 422 29.24 -20.71 22.93
C SER A 422 27.91 -19.95 22.94
N PRO A 423 27.01 -20.15 23.92
CA PRO A 423 25.60 -19.70 23.92
C PRO A 423 25.35 -18.23 24.25
N ARG A 424 26.21 -17.29 23.89
CA ARG A 424 26.09 -15.89 24.33
C ARG A 424 25.16 -14.97 23.50
N ASN A 425 24.63 -15.41 22.35
CA ASN A 425 23.85 -14.52 21.46
C ASN A 425 22.45 -15.03 21.05
N LEU A 426 21.83 -15.87 21.87
CA LEU A 426 20.53 -16.49 21.50
C LEU A 426 19.30 -15.58 21.73
N CYS A 427 19.43 -14.38 22.26
CA CYS A 427 18.29 -13.53 22.65
C CYS A 427 17.78 -12.56 21.59
N LEU A 428 18.41 -12.42 20.41
CA LEU A 428 18.03 -11.39 19.45
C LEU A 428 17.35 -11.88 18.16
N ALA A 429 17.15 -13.16 17.96
CA ALA A 429 16.64 -13.73 16.70
C ALA A 429 15.20 -14.26 16.75
N ARG A 430 14.40 -13.93 17.75
CA ARG A 430 12.97 -14.28 17.82
C ARG A 430 12.11 -13.03 18.04
N GLY A 431 11.87 -12.29 17.00
CA GLY A 431 11.09 -11.06 17.02
C GLY A 431 10.04 -10.94 15.91
N SER A 432 9.24 -11.98 15.67
CA SER A 432 8.00 -11.86 14.88
C SER A 432 6.86 -12.62 15.58
N GLY A 433 6.68 -12.34 16.87
CA GLY A 433 5.55 -12.83 17.64
C GLY A 433 4.89 -11.67 18.36
N PHE A 434 3.62 -11.42 18.10
CA PHE A 434 2.81 -10.51 18.89
C PHE A 434 2.75 -11.01 20.33
N ALA A 435 3.19 -10.19 21.31
CA ALA A 435 3.02 -10.47 22.71
C ALA A 435 1.86 -9.62 23.25
N VAL A 436 0.83 -10.30 23.72
CA VAL A 436 -0.27 -9.70 24.49
C VAL A 436 0.25 -9.38 25.88
N LEU A 437 0.26 -8.10 26.26
CA LEU A 437 0.45 -7.67 27.65
C LEU A 437 -0.89 -7.80 28.39
N GLY A 438 -1.26 -9.03 28.77
CA GLY A 438 -2.47 -9.31 29.50
C GLY A 438 -2.25 -10.31 30.63
N SER A 439 -2.58 -9.85 31.84
CA SER A 439 -2.84 -10.52 33.13
C SER A 439 -1.67 -11.12 33.90
N LYS A 440 -1.66 -10.67 35.14
CA LYS A 440 -0.88 -11.11 36.30
C LYS A 440 -0.79 -12.64 36.41
N ASN A 441 0.41 -13.13 36.48
CA ASN A 441 0.95 -14.11 37.40
C ASN A 441 2.13 -14.83 36.71
N ASN A 442 3.30 -14.47 37.10
CA ASN A 442 4.55 -15.20 37.27
C ASN A 442 5.75 -14.29 36.94
N ILE A 443 6.03 -13.40 37.91
CA ILE A 443 7.33 -12.78 38.05
C ILE A 443 8.02 -13.53 39.18
N SER A 444 8.72 -14.59 38.84
CA SER A 444 9.81 -15.08 39.66
C SER A 444 10.81 -15.80 38.73
N GLU A 445 12.02 -15.29 38.78
CA GLU A 445 13.24 -15.67 38.06
C GLU A 445 13.59 -14.91 36.77
N CYS A 446 14.05 -13.68 36.99
CA CYS A 446 15.17 -13.10 36.26
C CYS A 446 15.99 -12.24 37.24
N ARG A 447 17.03 -12.87 37.78
CA ARG A 447 17.99 -12.20 38.67
C ARG A 447 18.79 -11.15 37.93
N ARG A 448 18.89 -10.00 38.61
CA ARG A 448 19.77 -8.86 38.47
C ARG A 448 21.12 -9.17 37.80
N TYR A 449 21.45 -8.39 36.81
CA TYR A 449 22.82 -8.03 36.52
C TYR A 449 22.97 -6.52 36.67
N ASP A 450 23.81 -6.15 37.67
CA ASP A 450 24.16 -4.78 38.03
C ASP A 450 24.93 -4.14 36.90
N TYR A 451 24.48 -2.95 36.49
CA TYR A 451 25.18 -2.09 35.56
C TYR A 451 26.13 -1.19 36.39
N VAL A 452 27.42 -1.46 36.33
CA VAL A 452 28.46 -0.59 36.90
C VAL A 452 28.59 0.64 36.01
N SER A 453 28.16 1.78 36.53
CA SER A 453 28.33 3.09 35.89
C SER A 453 29.74 3.58 36.08
N SER A 454 30.52 3.70 35.02
CA SER A 454 31.73 4.54 35.01
C SER A 454 31.36 5.96 34.53
N LYS A 455 31.44 6.90 35.49
CA LYS A 455 31.32 8.33 35.25
C LYS A 455 32.61 8.84 34.60
N THR A 456 32.53 9.38 33.39
CA THR A 456 33.43 10.42 32.91
C THR A 456 32.65 11.41 32.07
N LYS A 457 32.54 12.63 32.57
CA LYS A 457 32.04 13.83 31.87
C LYS A 457 33.09 14.34 30.89
N PRO A 458 32.76 14.73 29.68
CA PRO A 458 33.53 15.73 28.96
C PRO A 458 32.89 17.12 29.14
N ARG A 459 33.77 18.09 29.36
CA ARG A 459 33.47 19.52 29.47
C ARG A 459 33.03 20.10 28.13
N SER A 460 31.99 20.94 28.19
CA SER A 460 31.55 21.80 27.09
C SER A 460 32.52 23.01 26.95
N PRO A 461 32.79 23.49 25.73
CA PRO A 461 33.34 24.83 25.53
C PRO A 461 32.25 25.88 25.49
N GLU A 462 32.46 26.95 26.26
CA GLU A 462 31.66 28.18 26.27
C GLU A 462 31.87 28.96 24.95
N ILE A 463 30.79 29.47 24.38
CA ILE A 463 30.82 30.48 23.32
C ILE A 463 30.05 31.71 23.82
N PRO A 464 30.55 32.94 23.64
CA PRO A 464 30.02 34.15 24.27
C PRO A 464 28.74 34.67 23.60
N LEU A 465 27.88 35.26 24.44
CA LEU A 465 26.72 36.04 24.10
C LEU A 465 27.09 37.40 23.52
N GLU A 466 26.62 37.67 22.27
CA GLU A 466 26.48 39.05 21.82
C GLU A 466 24.99 39.36 21.60
N ASN A 467 24.56 40.39 22.33
CA ASN A 467 23.27 41.07 22.22
C ASN A 467 23.13 41.81 20.89
N LYS A 468 21.98 41.64 20.21
CA LYS A 468 21.29 42.79 19.63
C LYS A 468 19.80 42.52 19.43
N ALA A 469 19.05 43.46 19.95
CA ALA A 469 17.59 43.53 19.95
C ALA A 469 17.05 43.95 18.58
N SER A 470 15.84 43.51 18.32
CA SER A 470 14.64 44.26 17.92
C SER A 470 13.81 43.58 16.80
N GLY A 471 12.50 43.56 16.98
CA GLY A 471 11.57 43.40 15.91
C GLY A 471 10.52 42.29 16.11
N ALA A 472 9.50 42.57 16.90
CA ALA A 472 8.30 41.75 17.01
C ALA A 472 7.48 41.81 15.73
N SER A 473 7.05 40.67 15.21
CA SER A 473 5.78 40.59 14.51
C SER A 473 5.11 39.23 14.77
N LYS A 474 3.99 39.32 15.48
CA LYS A 474 3.06 38.22 15.71
C LYS A 474 2.41 37.85 14.37
N ILE A 475 2.57 36.61 13.92
CA ILE A 475 1.71 36.05 12.90
C ILE A 475 0.93 34.92 13.56
N GLY A 476 -0.39 35.18 13.75
CA GLY A 476 -1.32 34.22 14.29
C GLY A 476 -1.67 33.16 13.24
N TYR A 477 -1.58 31.91 13.62
CA TYR A 477 -2.16 30.83 12.84
C TYR A 477 -3.67 30.80 13.06
N ARG A 478 -4.42 31.22 12.05
CA ARG A 478 -5.86 30.95 11.92
C ARG A 478 -6.03 29.53 11.38
N ASN A 479 -6.71 28.69 12.15
CA ASN A 479 -7.36 27.48 11.67
C ASN A 479 -8.34 27.87 10.57
N GLN A 480 -8.08 27.49 9.34
CA GLN A 480 -9.07 27.48 8.26
C GLN A 480 -9.55 26.05 8.06
N SER A 481 -10.80 25.82 8.44
CA SER A 481 -11.62 24.70 8.02
C SER A 481 -11.74 24.74 6.51
N ILE A 482 -11.32 23.68 5.83
CA ILE A 482 -11.48 23.54 4.37
C ILE A 482 -12.85 22.92 4.14
N GLU A 483 -13.82 23.76 3.76
CA GLU A 483 -15.07 23.33 3.13
C GLU A 483 -14.79 22.84 1.71
N PHE A 484 -15.14 21.60 1.43
CA PHE A 484 -15.16 21.06 0.07
C PHE A 484 -16.44 21.53 -0.63
N LEU A 485 -16.29 22.46 -1.56
CA LEU A 485 -17.32 22.75 -2.56
C LEU A 485 -17.29 21.66 -3.64
N TYR A 486 -18.35 20.83 -3.65
CA TYR A 486 -18.72 20.01 -4.81
C TYR A 486 -19.57 20.90 -5.71
N THR A 487 -19.10 21.16 -6.91
CA THR A 487 -19.96 21.54 -8.04
C THR A 487 -20.00 20.39 -9.03
N THR A 488 -21.20 20.03 -9.39
CA THR A 488 -21.77 19.04 -10.30
C THR A 488 -20.90 18.60 -11.48
#